data_24be33d39de5af89aac2571e15d4df3b
#
_entry.id   24be33d39de5af89aac2571e15d4df3b
#
_cell.length_a   1.000
_cell.length_b   1.000
_cell.length_c   1.000
_cell.angle_alpha   90.00
_cell.angle_beta   90.00
_cell.angle_gamma   90.00
#
_symmetry.space_group_name_H-M   'P 1'
#
loop_
_entity.id
_entity.type
_entity.pdbx_description
1 polymer ?
#
loop_
_entity_poly.entity_id
_entity_poly.type
_entity_poly.pdbx_seq_one_letter_code
_entity_poly.pdbx_strand_id
1 'polypeptide(L)'
;MLLFSRIIYPGSKKSSLELSKKFLEKPDCKLHHVYRALEILAKENDFFQSQLYKNSEMVLNRHKRVLYYDCTNYYFEIEEADDFRKYGHSKENRSNPIVQMGLFMDADGIPLTFSLFNGNENEQPSMKPLEKKILSDFGMTKFIVCTDAGLSSTSNRVFNNTPNRKFVTTQAIKKLKGYLKDYCLDEDGWHLIGDKKEYKLSELDEVENYEKTFYKDRWINEDGLEQHLVVTFSFQYRDYMRKIRNRQLERAEKLVENPSSLNKKRPNDPKRFIRQNHCTSDGEIADKMIPSIDEDVATEEERYDGFYAVCTNLEDDVATIISINQKRWQIEECFRIMKSEFQARPVYLSRKDRITAHFITCFTALILYRILEKKLGESYTAESIIRTLKEMNMLIAPGEGYIPEYTRTDLTDKLHDTFGFRTDYEIVSQREIKKILTATRK
;
A
#
# COMPACT_ATOMS: atom_id res chain seq x y z
N MET A 1 -0.33 21.01 15.47
CA MET A 1 -0.57 21.77 14.22
C MET A 1 -0.21 20.93 12.97
N LEU A 2 1.07 20.58 12.70
CA LEU A 2 1.47 19.87 11.47
C LEU A 2 0.68 18.58 11.19
N LEU A 3 0.40 17.77 12.20
CA LEU A 3 -0.29 16.47 12.07
C LEU A 3 -1.78 16.67 11.75
N PHE A 4 -2.49 17.43 12.55
CA PHE A 4 -3.93 17.66 12.34
C PHE A 4 -4.21 18.39 11.03
N SER A 5 -3.37 19.38 10.67
CA SER A 5 -3.49 20.03 9.37
C SER A 5 -3.21 19.06 8.21
N ARG A 6 -2.34 18.05 8.39
CA ARG A 6 -2.09 17.06 7.35
C ARG A 6 -3.30 16.15 7.11
N ILE A 7 -4.05 15.84 8.15
CA ILE A 7 -5.27 15.02 8.06
C ILE A 7 -6.44 15.84 7.53
N ILE A 8 -6.69 17.03 8.14
CA ILE A 8 -7.93 17.80 7.90
C ILE A 8 -7.78 18.79 6.75
N TYR A 9 -6.64 19.49 6.67
CA TYR A 9 -6.35 20.54 5.67
C TYR A 9 -4.98 20.30 5.02
N PRO A 10 -4.84 19.23 4.23
CA PRO A 10 -3.57 18.93 3.58
C PRO A 10 -3.15 20.07 2.64
N GLY A 11 -1.88 20.46 2.71
CA GLY A 11 -1.36 21.56 1.90
C GLY A 11 0.10 21.90 2.20
N SER A 12 0.56 23.08 1.73
CA SER A 12 1.89 23.59 2.01
C SER A 12 2.06 23.91 3.51
N LYS A 13 3.30 23.99 3.99
CA LYS A 13 3.57 24.33 5.40
C LYS A 13 3.05 25.73 5.78
N LYS A 14 3.08 26.66 4.84
CA LYS A 14 2.48 28.01 5.00
C LYS A 14 0.96 27.91 5.12
N SER A 15 0.31 27.20 4.21
CA SER A 15 -1.14 27.00 4.24
C SER A 15 -1.57 26.25 5.51
N SER A 16 -0.84 25.20 5.91
CA SER A 16 -1.12 24.46 7.15
C SER A 16 -1.07 25.36 8.39
N LEU A 17 -0.10 26.29 8.46
CA LEU A 17 -0.01 27.26 9.56
C LEU A 17 -1.20 28.23 9.56
N GLU A 18 -1.59 28.77 8.40
CA GLU A 18 -2.73 29.70 8.30
C GLU A 18 -4.06 28.99 8.65
N LEU A 19 -4.30 27.81 8.11
CA LEU A 19 -5.52 27.05 8.39
C LEU A 19 -5.60 26.53 9.82
N SER A 20 -4.47 26.27 10.47
CA SER A 20 -4.44 25.83 11.87
C SER A 20 -4.91 26.92 12.86
N LYS A 21 -4.97 28.17 12.44
CA LYS A 21 -5.60 29.27 13.22
C LYS A 21 -7.12 29.08 13.39
N LYS A 22 -7.75 28.19 12.60
CA LYS A 22 -9.14 27.80 12.73
C LYS A 22 -9.38 26.75 13.81
N PHE A 23 -8.34 26.08 14.30
CA PHE A 23 -8.49 25.10 15.39
C PHE A 23 -8.87 25.78 16.70
N LEU A 24 -9.59 25.06 17.56
CA LEU A 24 -9.95 25.53 18.91
C LEU A 24 -8.70 25.96 19.69
N GLU A 25 -7.64 25.17 19.64
CA GLU A 25 -6.32 25.52 20.17
C GLU A 25 -5.44 26.06 19.04
N LYS A 26 -5.39 27.39 18.95
CA LYS A 26 -4.58 28.08 17.95
C LYS A 26 -3.09 27.92 18.27
N PRO A 27 -2.24 27.56 17.28
CA PRO A 27 -0.80 27.50 17.50
C PRO A 27 -0.22 28.92 17.63
N ASP A 28 0.57 29.12 18.68
CA ASP A 28 1.37 30.34 18.85
C ASP A 28 2.77 30.13 18.26
N CYS A 29 2.87 30.10 16.94
CA CYS A 29 4.13 29.94 16.24
C CYS A 29 4.16 30.69 14.91
N LYS A 30 5.39 31.04 14.47
CA LYS A 30 5.66 31.66 13.18
C LYS A 30 6.13 30.62 12.16
N LEU A 31 6.09 30.92 10.87
CA LEU A 31 6.47 30.00 9.81
C LEU A 31 7.91 29.47 9.93
N HIS A 32 8.86 30.30 10.40
CA HIS A 32 10.24 29.85 10.60
C HIS A 32 10.36 28.82 11.74
N HIS A 33 9.49 28.85 12.77
CA HIS A 33 9.43 27.83 13.80
C HIS A 33 8.96 26.49 13.21
N VAL A 34 8.03 26.52 12.25
CA VAL A 34 7.60 25.31 11.53
C VAL A 34 8.77 24.68 10.76
N TYR A 35 9.56 25.46 10.03
CA TYR A 35 10.72 24.93 9.31
C TYR A 35 11.83 24.42 10.24
N ARG A 36 12.06 25.06 11.38
CA ARG A 36 12.97 24.53 12.43
C ARG A 36 12.49 23.18 12.96
N ALA A 37 11.20 23.03 13.23
CA ALA A 37 10.63 21.77 13.68
C ALA A 37 10.84 20.66 12.65
N LEU A 38 10.73 20.95 11.34
CA LEU A 38 11.04 19.97 10.29
C LEU A 38 12.51 19.53 10.31
N GLU A 39 13.44 20.45 10.54
CA GLU A 39 14.89 20.12 10.63
C GLU A 39 15.18 19.20 11.83
N ILE A 40 14.55 19.44 12.98
CA ILE A 40 14.66 18.57 14.18
C ILE A 40 14.05 17.20 13.89
N LEU A 41 12.84 17.14 13.33
CA LEU A 41 12.17 15.88 12.97
C LEU A 41 13.03 15.03 12.02
N ALA A 42 13.65 15.65 11.03
CA ALA A 42 14.53 14.95 10.09
C ALA A 42 15.77 14.37 10.78
N LYS A 43 16.39 15.14 11.67
CA LYS A 43 17.57 14.72 12.41
C LYS A 43 17.28 13.55 13.34
N GLU A 44 16.15 13.61 14.04
CA GLU A 44 15.74 12.60 15.03
C GLU A 44 14.78 11.55 14.45
N ASN A 45 14.82 11.33 13.12
CA ASN A 45 13.87 10.47 12.40
C ASN A 45 13.74 9.07 13.01
N ASP A 46 14.85 8.41 13.31
CA ASP A 46 14.85 7.03 13.78
C ASP A 46 14.35 6.92 15.22
N PHE A 47 14.80 7.82 16.08
CA PHE A 47 14.30 7.94 17.44
C PHE A 47 12.78 8.21 17.45
N PHE A 48 12.33 9.14 16.59
CA PHE A 48 10.93 9.51 16.51
C PHE A 48 10.04 8.34 16.08
N GLN A 49 10.44 7.58 15.07
CA GLN A 49 9.68 6.40 14.62
C GLN A 49 9.61 5.32 15.71
N SER A 50 10.72 5.06 16.43
CA SER A 50 10.73 4.07 17.51
C SER A 50 9.85 4.51 18.69
N GLN A 51 9.80 5.80 19.04
CA GLN A 51 8.90 6.33 20.07
C GLN A 51 7.43 6.28 19.64
N LEU A 52 7.12 6.59 18.38
CA LEU A 52 5.77 6.44 17.85
C LEU A 52 5.28 4.99 17.95
N TYR A 53 6.14 4.04 17.62
CA TYR A 53 5.81 2.62 17.80
C TYR A 53 5.49 2.29 19.26
N LYS A 54 6.38 2.62 20.20
CA LYS A 54 6.18 2.37 21.64
C LYS A 54 4.90 3.03 22.17
N ASN A 55 4.65 4.28 21.80
CA ASN A 55 3.44 5.00 22.21
C ASN A 55 2.17 4.38 21.60
N SER A 56 2.24 3.88 20.37
CA SER A 56 1.09 3.21 19.74
C SER A 56 0.70 1.91 20.44
N GLU A 57 1.66 1.19 21.04
CA GLU A 57 1.40 0.00 21.86
C GLU A 57 0.67 0.32 23.18
N MET A 58 0.82 1.54 23.69
CA MET A 58 0.06 2.00 24.88
C MET A 58 -1.41 2.28 24.55
N VAL A 59 -1.72 2.56 23.30
CA VAL A 59 -3.09 2.92 22.82
C VAL A 59 -3.84 1.73 22.24
N LEU A 60 -3.12 0.77 21.63
CA LEU A 60 -3.67 -0.42 21.00
C LEU A 60 -2.79 -1.64 21.26
N ASN A 61 -3.43 -2.80 21.43
CA ASN A 61 -2.73 -4.08 21.41
C ASN A 61 -2.44 -4.46 19.95
N ARG A 62 -1.20 -4.26 19.49
CA ARG A 62 -0.77 -4.45 18.09
C ARG A 62 -0.40 -5.91 17.80
N HIS A 63 -0.94 -6.47 16.70
CA HIS A 63 -0.61 -7.83 16.25
C HIS A 63 0.67 -7.83 15.40
N LYS A 64 1.80 -8.14 16.04
CA LYS A 64 3.16 -8.03 15.49
C LYS A 64 3.70 -9.32 14.89
N ARG A 65 2.92 -10.41 14.84
CA ARG A 65 3.38 -11.69 14.29
C ARG A 65 3.69 -11.58 12.79
N VAL A 66 2.90 -10.81 12.05
CA VAL A 66 3.06 -10.59 10.62
C VAL A 66 3.34 -9.13 10.34
N LEU A 67 4.36 -8.87 9.56
CA LEU A 67 4.73 -7.54 9.06
C LEU A 67 4.61 -7.53 7.53
N TYR A 68 3.91 -6.57 7.00
CA TYR A 68 3.76 -6.33 5.57
C TYR A 68 4.76 -5.29 5.14
N TYR A 69 5.48 -5.55 4.04
CA TYR A 69 6.40 -4.60 3.45
C TYR A 69 6.08 -4.37 1.99
N ASP A 70 6.02 -3.11 1.59
CA ASP A 70 5.89 -2.70 0.20
C ASP A 70 6.55 -1.33 -0.02
N CYS A 71 6.79 -1.00 -1.29
CA CYS A 71 7.37 0.26 -1.73
C CYS A 71 6.40 1.05 -2.60
N THR A 72 6.51 2.36 -2.50
CA THR A 72 5.84 3.27 -3.43
C THR A 72 6.74 4.46 -3.76
N ASN A 73 6.31 5.32 -4.68
CA ASN A 73 7.04 6.54 -5.00
C ASN A 73 6.16 7.78 -4.97
N TYR A 74 6.83 8.92 -4.78
CA TYR A 74 6.24 10.25 -4.73
C TYR A 74 6.98 11.16 -5.70
N TYR A 75 6.24 11.83 -6.58
CA TYR A 75 6.82 12.72 -7.59
C TYR A 75 6.96 14.15 -7.08
N PHE A 76 7.85 14.86 -7.74
CA PHE A 76 8.12 16.29 -7.53
C PHE A 76 7.87 17.03 -8.84
N GLU A 77 7.15 18.15 -8.79
CA GLU A 77 6.92 18.99 -9.96
C GLU A 77 8.15 19.87 -10.23
N ILE A 78 9.24 19.23 -10.61
CA ILE A 78 10.52 19.83 -11.00
C ILE A 78 11.00 19.20 -12.31
N GLU A 79 11.80 19.94 -13.06
CA GLU A 79 12.36 19.48 -14.34
C GLU A 79 13.72 18.82 -14.15
N GLU A 80 14.53 19.24 -13.17
CA GLU A 80 15.87 18.72 -12.95
C GLU A 80 15.93 17.80 -11.73
N ALA A 81 16.61 16.66 -11.89
CA ALA A 81 16.92 15.76 -10.80
C ALA A 81 18.07 16.31 -9.96
N ASP A 82 18.08 16.01 -8.65
CA ASP A 82 19.18 16.30 -7.74
C ASP A 82 19.74 15.01 -7.12
N ASP A 83 20.54 15.12 -6.06
CA ASP A 83 21.17 13.97 -5.41
C ASP A 83 20.19 13.01 -4.75
N PHE A 84 18.97 13.43 -4.44
CA PHE A 84 17.95 12.65 -3.76
C PHE A 84 16.72 12.37 -4.64
N ARG A 85 16.24 13.39 -5.37
CA ARG A 85 15.12 13.29 -6.28
C ARG A 85 15.64 12.88 -7.66
N LYS A 86 15.42 11.61 -8.05
CA LYS A 86 15.96 11.04 -9.29
C LYS A 86 14.84 10.64 -10.24
N TYR A 87 15.13 10.65 -11.54
CA TYR A 87 14.28 9.98 -12.51
C TYR A 87 14.33 8.48 -12.30
N GLY A 88 13.18 7.84 -12.26
CA GLY A 88 13.06 6.41 -12.02
C GLY A 88 11.74 5.85 -12.55
N HIS A 89 11.46 4.60 -12.23
CA HIS A 89 10.20 3.96 -12.61
C HIS A 89 9.04 4.55 -11.80
N SER A 90 8.32 5.51 -12.37
CA SER A 90 7.13 6.08 -11.74
C SER A 90 5.97 5.08 -11.78
N LYS A 91 5.43 4.68 -10.61
CA LYS A 91 4.21 3.86 -10.51
C LYS A 91 2.96 4.57 -11.08
N GLU A 92 3.06 5.87 -11.38
CA GLU A 92 1.99 6.70 -11.94
C GLU A 92 2.24 7.13 -13.38
N ASN A 93 3.27 6.56 -14.02
CA ASN A 93 3.68 6.87 -15.40
C ASN A 93 3.99 8.37 -15.64
N ARG A 94 4.47 9.08 -14.60
CA ARG A 94 4.91 10.46 -14.73
C ARG A 94 6.40 10.53 -15.10
N SER A 95 6.77 11.56 -15.85
CA SER A 95 8.15 11.85 -16.25
C SER A 95 8.93 12.67 -15.24
N ASN A 96 8.35 13.03 -14.10
CA ASN A 96 8.97 13.85 -13.07
C ASN A 96 9.97 13.05 -12.21
N PRO A 97 11.00 13.71 -11.62
CA PRO A 97 11.81 13.12 -10.59
C PRO A 97 10.99 12.62 -9.40
N ILE A 98 11.37 11.49 -8.83
CA ILE A 98 10.69 10.82 -7.73
C ILE A 98 11.63 10.55 -6.56
N VAL A 99 11.03 10.32 -5.40
CA VAL A 99 11.65 9.68 -4.24
C VAL A 99 10.85 8.43 -3.93
N GLN A 100 11.51 7.34 -3.56
CA GLN A 100 10.88 6.09 -3.19
C GLN A 100 10.73 6.00 -1.68
N MET A 101 9.67 5.31 -1.23
CA MET A 101 9.39 5.01 0.17
C MET A 101 9.13 3.52 0.32
N GLY A 102 9.90 2.87 1.20
CA GLY A 102 9.57 1.56 1.74
C GLY A 102 8.86 1.71 3.08
N LEU A 103 7.79 0.96 3.28
CA LEU A 103 6.94 1.02 4.49
C LEU A 103 6.78 -0.38 5.07
N PHE A 104 6.97 -0.53 6.38
CA PHE A 104 6.49 -1.66 7.15
C PHE A 104 5.20 -1.33 7.89
N MET A 105 4.30 -2.30 7.93
CA MET A 105 3.00 -2.25 8.57
C MET A 105 2.77 -3.57 9.32
N ASP A 106 2.08 -3.56 10.44
CA ASP A 106 1.70 -4.76 11.17
C ASP A 106 0.41 -5.42 10.64
N ALA A 107 0.00 -6.53 11.28
CA ALA A 107 -1.19 -7.27 10.90
C ALA A 107 -2.51 -6.55 11.17
N ASP A 108 -2.48 -5.44 11.92
CA ASP A 108 -3.63 -4.58 12.16
C ASP A 108 -3.74 -3.44 11.13
N GLY A 109 -2.86 -3.40 10.15
CA GLY A 109 -2.83 -2.33 9.15
C GLY A 109 -2.25 -1.02 9.67
N ILE A 110 -1.52 -1.04 10.79
CA ILE A 110 -0.93 0.16 11.39
C ILE A 110 0.55 0.25 10.98
N PRO A 111 0.98 1.39 10.42
CA PRO A 111 2.37 1.61 10.04
C PRO A 111 3.33 1.41 11.21
N LEU A 112 4.48 0.79 10.93
CA LEU A 112 5.51 0.48 11.90
C LEU A 112 6.72 1.40 11.74
N THR A 113 7.29 1.43 10.55
CA THR A 113 8.46 2.23 10.19
C THR A 113 8.54 2.40 8.69
N PHE A 114 9.24 3.43 8.24
CA PHE A 114 9.49 3.68 6.83
C PHE A 114 10.94 4.15 6.58
N SER A 115 11.38 4.01 5.34
CA SER A 115 12.60 4.62 4.82
C SER A 115 12.35 5.31 3.49
N LEU A 116 13.18 6.33 3.19
CA LEU A 116 13.19 7.02 1.90
C LEU A 116 14.51 6.72 1.19
N PHE A 117 14.45 6.49 -0.10
CA PHE A 117 15.61 6.26 -0.94
C PHE A 117 15.44 6.90 -2.32
N ASN A 118 16.54 6.96 -3.08
CA ASN A 118 16.56 7.69 -4.34
C ASN A 118 15.60 7.07 -5.37
N GLY A 119 15.04 7.92 -6.22
CA GLY A 119 14.03 7.49 -7.21
C GLY A 119 14.49 6.47 -8.24
N ASN A 120 15.80 6.34 -8.48
CA ASN A 120 16.41 5.40 -9.41
C ASN A 120 16.94 4.12 -8.75
N GLU A 121 16.85 3.96 -7.44
CA GLU A 121 17.30 2.76 -6.75
C GLU A 121 16.31 1.60 -6.92
N ASN A 122 16.83 0.36 -6.85
CA ASN A 122 16.01 -0.84 -6.85
C ASN A 122 15.29 -0.99 -5.48
N GLU A 123 14.01 -1.33 -5.51
CA GLU A 123 13.20 -1.50 -4.30
C GLU A 123 13.64 -2.72 -3.46
N GLN A 124 14.15 -3.79 -4.09
CA GLN A 124 14.47 -5.05 -3.38
C GLN A 124 15.49 -4.90 -2.23
N PRO A 125 16.61 -4.16 -2.37
CA PRO A 125 17.57 -3.99 -1.28
C PRO A 125 17.06 -3.14 -0.12
N SER A 126 16.00 -2.34 -0.30
CA SER A 126 15.49 -1.39 0.70
C SER A 126 14.87 -2.06 1.94
N MET A 127 14.39 -3.30 1.81
CA MET A 127 13.73 -4.04 2.88
C MET A 127 14.67 -4.37 4.05
N LYS A 128 15.83 -4.97 3.76
CA LYS A 128 16.77 -5.46 4.79
C LYS A 128 17.29 -4.40 5.77
N PRO A 129 17.69 -3.19 5.35
CA PRO A 129 18.11 -2.14 6.27
C PRO A 129 16.98 -1.77 7.23
N LEU A 130 15.73 -1.73 6.74
CA LEU A 130 14.58 -1.38 7.54
C LEU A 130 14.18 -2.51 8.51
N GLU A 131 14.31 -3.78 8.11
CA GLU A 131 14.15 -4.93 9.02
C GLU A 131 15.21 -4.93 10.13
N LYS A 132 16.48 -4.63 9.81
CA LYS A 132 17.53 -4.50 10.81
C LYS A 132 17.19 -3.43 11.85
N LYS A 133 16.60 -2.31 11.43
CA LYS A 133 16.10 -1.27 12.31
C LYS A 133 14.96 -1.78 13.20
N ILE A 134 14.04 -2.58 12.68
CA ILE A 134 12.97 -3.20 13.47
C ILE A 134 13.58 -4.09 14.57
N LEU A 135 14.58 -4.88 14.25
CA LEU A 135 15.27 -5.74 15.20
C LEU A 135 15.99 -4.94 16.30
N SER A 136 16.70 -3.86 15.96
CA SER A 136 17.51 -3.07 16.90
C SER A 136 16.66 -2.09 17.73
N ASP A 137 15.82 -1.29 17.07
CA ASP A 137 15.21 -0.10 17.69
C ASP A 137 13.83 -0.38 18.27
N PHE A 138 13.14 -1.41 17.73
CA PHE A 138 11.79 -1.79 18.17
C PHE A 138 11.79 -3.04 19.06
N GLY A 139 12.92 -3.75 19.18
CA GLY A 139 13.04 -4.95 19.99
C GLY A 139 12.21 -6.13 19.50
N MET A 140 11.77 -6.11 18.24
CA MET A 140 10.98 -7.17 17.60
C MET A 140 11.91 -8.22 16.99
N THR A 141 12.05 -9.37 17.64
CA THR A 141 12.99 -10.42 17.22
C THR A 141 12.33 -11.56 16.45
N LYS A 142 10.99 -11.72 16.55
CA LYS A 142 10.24 -12.83 15.95
C LYS A 142 9.04 -12.30 15.16
N PHE A 143 9.06 -12.50 13.83
CA PHE A 143 7.98 -12.07 12.93
C PHE A 143 8.05 -12.80 11.58
N ILE A 144 6.96 -12.68 10.84
CA ILE A 144 6.80 -13.14 9.45
C ILE A 144 6.76 -11.89 8.57
N VAL A 145 7.60 -11.82 7.54
CA VAL A 145 7.53 -10.72 6.55
C VAL A 145 6.71 -11.15 5.35
N CYS A 146 5.66 -10.40 5.04
CA CYS A 146 4.83 -10.61 3.86
C CYS A 146 5.13 -9.54 2.80
N THR A 147 5.46 -9.97 1.56
CA THR A 147 5.83 -9.09 0.44
C THR A 147 5.16 -9.50 -0.86
N ASP A 148 5.18 -8.59 -1.82
CA ASP A 148 4.79 -8.89 -3.20
C ASP A 148 5.90 -9.61 -4.00
N ALA A 149 5.59 -9.97 -5.25
CA ALA A 149 6.54 -10.63 -6.15
C ALA A 149 7.72 -9.74 -6.57
N GLY A 150 7.59 -8.42 -6.52
CA GLY A 150 8.64 -7.45 -6.85
C GLY A 150 9.74 -7.40 -5.79
N LEU A 151 9.41 -7.74 -4.55
CA LEU A 151 10.31 -7.72 -3.39
C LEU A 151 10.80 -9.12 -2.98
N SER A 152 10.49 -10.15 -3.75
CA SER A 152 10.70 -11.57 -3.44
C SER A 152 12.06 -12.13 -3.89
N SER A 153 13.14 -11.32 -3.88
CA SER A 153 14.46 -11.84 -4.26
C SER A 153 14.92 -12.98 -3.33
N THR A 154 15.69 -13.93 -3.87
CA THR A 154 16.32 -15.01 -3.10
C THR A 154 17.05 -14.45 -1.88
N SER A 155 17.76 -13.33 -2.02
CA SER A 155 18.46 -12.65 -0.94
C SER A 155 17.52 -12.20 0.20
N ASN A 156 16.30 -11.71 -0.10
CA ASN A 156 15.31 -11.32 0.90
C ASN A 156 14.70 -12.55 1.59
N ARG A 157 14.43 -13.61 0.84
CA ARG A 157 13.93 -14.90 1.39
C ARG A 157 14.95 -15.53 2.34
N VAL A 158 16.23 -15.63 1.93
CA VAL A 158 17.32 -16.17 2.75
C VAL A 158 17.51 -15.37 4.03
N PHE A 159 17.42 -14.03 3.97
CA PHE A 159 17.52 -13.17 5.15
C PHE A 159 16.42 -13.45 6.19
N ASN A 160 15.24 -13.86 5.72
CA ASN A 160 14.09 -14.21 6.55
C ASN A 160 13.91 -15.75 6.71
N ASN A 161 14.91 -16.54 6.34
CA ASN A 161 14.91 -17.99 6.57
C ASN A 161 15.68 -18.35 7.85
N THR A 162 15.11 -17.99 8.98
CA THR A 162 15.69 -18.26 10.32
C THR A 162 14.61 -18.80 11.26
N PRO A 163 14.98 -19.39 12.42
CA PRO A 163 13.98 -19.85 13.39
C PRO A 163 13.01 -18.77 13.85
N ASN A 164 13.49 -17.51 13.93
CA ASN A 164 12.72 -16.39 14.46
C ASN A 164 12.11 -15.50 13.38
N ARG A 165 12.60 -15.56 12.15
CA ARG A 165 12.08 -14.77 11.04
C ARG A 165 11.65 -15.68 9.91
N LYS A 166 10.45 -15.49 9.45
CA LYS A 166 9.82 -16.23 8.36
C LYS A 166 9.37 -15.28 7.27
N PHE A 167 9.08 -15.81 6.10
CA PHE A 167 8.57 -15.00 5.00
C PHE A 167 7.33 -15.63 4.38
N VAL A 168 6.46 -14.79 3.82
CA VAL A 168 5.39 -15.14 2.89
C VAL A 168 5.52 -14.19 1.71
N THR A 169 5.69 -14.68 0.50
CA THR A 169 5.90 -13.82 -0.65
C THR A 169 5.12 -14.31 -1.86
N THR A 170 4.51 -13.39 -2.58
CA THR A 170 3.87 -13.71 -3.87
C THR A 170 4.91 -14.31 -4.83
N GLN A 171 4.58 -15.44 -5.43
CA GLN A 171 5.40 -16.11 -6.43
C GLN A 171 4.79 -15.95 -7.82
N ALA A 172 5.49 -15.27 -8.72
CA ALA A 172 5.07 -15.20 -10.11
C ALA A 172 5.24 -16.59 -10.77
N ILE A 173 4.13 -17.28 -11.08
CA ILE A 173 4.13 -18.63 -11.66
C ILE A 173 4.94 -18.66 -12.96
N LYS A 174 4.84 -17.63 -13.80
CA LYS A 174 5.59 -17.49 -15.06
C LYS A 174 7.11 -17.52 -14.88
N LYS A 175 7.64 -17.23 -13.68
CA LYS A 175 9.08 -17.25 -13.35
C LYS A 175 9.56 -18.56 -12.76
N LEU A 176 8.68 -19.50 -12.48
CA LEU A 176 9.03 -20.83 -11.98
C LEU A 176 9.69 -21.67 -13.10
N LYS A 177 10.43 -22.71 -12.70
CA LYS A 177 10.93 -23.73 -13.63
C LYS A 177 9.78 -24.49 -14.31
N GLY A 178 10.03 -25.06 -15.49
CA GLY A 178 9.01 -25.71 -16.31
C GLY A 178 8.14 -26.69 -15.50
N TYR A 179 8.74 -27.67 -14.84
CA TYR A 179 8.02 -28.69 -14.07
C TYR A 179 7.16 -28.11 -12.91
N LEU A 180 7.54 -26.96 -12.36
CA LEU A 180 6.73 -26.26 -11.33
C LEU A 180 5.59 -25.48 -11.96
N LYS A 181 5.78 -24.91 -13.18
CA LYS A 181 4.68 -24.31 -13.92
C LYS A 181 3.63 -25.36 -14.28
N ASP A 182 4.08 -26.52 -14.78
CA ASP A 182 3.20 -27.65 -15.11
C ASP A 182 2.42 -28.09 -13.87
N TYR A 183 3.09 -28.25 -12.73
CA TYR A 183 2.41 -28.53 -11.46
C TYR A 183 1.39 -27.46 -11.08
N CYS A 184 1.72 -26.17 -11.21
CA CYS A 184 0.80 -25.07 -10.86
C CYS A 184 -0.47 -25.06 -11.74
N LEU A 185 -0.32 -25.40 -13.02
CA LEU A 185 -1.39 -25.34 -14.03
C LEU A 185 -2.13 -26.67 -14.22
N ASP A 186 -1.66 -27.75 -13.61
CA ASP A 186 -2.31 -29.07 -13.67
C ASP A 186 -3.70 -28.99 -13.01
N GLU A 187 -4.70 -29.57 -13.66
CA GLU A 187 -6.10 -29.54 -13.25
C GLU A 187 -6.42 -30.48 -12.07
N ASP A 188 -5.54 -31.43 -11.76
CA ASP A 188 -5.75 -32.44 -10.73
C ASP A 188 -5.10 -32.04 -9.40
N GLY A 189 -5.55 -32.65 -8.29
CA GLY A 189 -4.95 -32.52 -6.97
C GLY A 189 -5.32 -31.22 -6.23
N TRP A 190 -6.50 -30.68 -6.47
CA TRP A 190 -6.96 -29.46 -5.81
C TRP A 190 -7.80 -29.77 -4.58
N HIS A 191 -7.67 -28.95 -3.55
CA HIS A 191 -8.41 -29.03 -2.30
C HIS A 191 -9.14 -27.72 -2.00
N LEU A 192 -10.24 -27.81 -1.26
CA LEU A 192 -10.93 -26.65 -0.69
C LEU A 192 -10.55 -26.51 0.79
N ILE A 193 -10.37 -25.26 1.26
CA ILE A 193 -10.08 -25.01 2.68
C ILE A 193 -11.20 -25.60 3.55
N GLY A 194 -10.82 -26.46 4.50
CA GLY A 194 -11.78 -27.12 5.39
C GLY A 194 -12.42 -28.41 4.83
N ASP A 195 -12.11 -28.80 3.60
CA ASP A 195 -12.56 -30.04 2.99
C ASP A 195 -11.38 -31.00 2.74
N LYS A 196 -11.62 -32.30 2.90
CA LYS A 196 -10.64 -33.35 2.62
C LYS A 196 -10.76 -33.94 1.21
N LYS A 197 -11.78 -33.55 0.46
CA LYS A 197 -12.04 -34.02 -0.89
C LYS A 197 -11.01 -33.42 -1.84
N GLU A 198 -10.56 -34.23 -2.77
CA GLU A 198 -9.76 -33.80 -3.93
C GLU A 198 -10.68 -33.41 -5.08
N TYR A 199 -10.37 -32.33 -5.75
CA TYR A 199 -11.12 -31.74 -6.84
C TYR A 199 -10.28 -31.67 -8.10
N LYS A 200 -10.95 -31.82 -9.26
CA LYS A 200 -10.38 -31.54 -10.57
C LYS A 200 -11.00 -30.27 -11.14
N LEU A 201 -10.17 -29.30 -11.54
CA LEU A 201 -10.67 -27.98 -11.95
C LEU A 201 -11.60 -28.01 -13.14
N SER A 202 -11.35 -28.90 -14.13
CA SER A 202 -12.19 -29.07 -15.32
C SER A 202 -13.58 -29.66 -15.03
N GLU A 203 -13.78 -30.27 -13.87
CA GLU A 203 -15.05 -30.87 -13.45
C GLU A 203 -15.89 -29.97 -12.54
N LEU A 204 -15.35 -28.80 -12.18
CA LEU A 204 -16.03 -27.87 -11.28
C LEU A 204 -17.14 -27.10 -12.00
N ASP A 205 -18.33 -27.09 -11.41
CA ASP A 205 -19.37 -26.14 -11.82
C ASP A 205 -18.96 -24.74 -11.43
N GLU A 206 -18.91 -23.84 -12.42
CA GLU A 206 -18.43 -22.48 -12.26
C GLU A 206 -19.35 -21.64 -11.36
N VAL A 207 -20.66 -21.80 -11.48
CA VAL A 207 -21.66 -21.00 -10.73
C VAL A 207 -21.64 -21.39 -9.27
N GLU A 208 -21.63 -22.70 -8.96
CA GLU A 208 -21.61 -23.21 -7.58
C GLU A 208 -20.29 -22.91 -6.85
N ASN A 209 -19.20 -22.75 -7.61
CA ASN A 209 -17.86 -22.60 -7.04
C ASN A 209 -17.26 -21.20 -7.27
N TYR A 210 -18.04 -20.22 -7.73
CA TYR A 210 -17.54 -18.91 -8.16
C TYR A 210 -16.77 -18.16 -7.05
N GLU A 211 -17.26 -18.20 -5.82
CA GLU A 211 -16.65 -17.51 -4.68
C GLU A 211 -15.62 -18.36 -3.90
N LYS A 212 -15.48 -19.64 -4.30
CA LYS A 212 -14.58 -20.55 -3.60
C LYS A 212 -13.15 -20.39 -4.10
N THR A 213 -12.21 -20.62 -3.18
CA THR A 213 -10.78 -20.66 -3.50
C THR A 213 -10.27 -22.07 -3.27
N PHE A 214 -9.83 -22.71 -4.34
CA PHE A 214 -9.17 -24.00 -4.32
C PHE A 214 -7.67 -23.81 -4.16
N TYR A 215 -6.98 -24.77 -3.57
CA TYR A 215 -5.53 -24.74 -3.42
C TYR A 215 -4.91 -26.11 -3.65
N LYS A 216 -3.62 -26.07 -3.98
CA LYS A 216 -2.71 -27.20 -3.86
C LYS A 216 -1.36 -26.70 -3.41
N ASP A 217 -0.59 -27.53 -2.75
CA ASP A 217 0.66 -27.14 -2.14
C ASP A 217 1.71 -28.24 -2.20
N ARG A 218 2.97 -27.84 -2.16
CA ARG A 218 4.11 -28.75 -2.04
C ARG A 218 5.34 -28.03 -1.54
N TRP A 219 6.23 -28.79 -0.89
CA TRP A 219 7.57 -28.30 -0.60
C TRP A 219 8.45 -28.37 -1.83
N ILE A 220 9.20 -27.33 -2.09
CA ILE A 220 10.14 -27.19 -3.21
C ILE A 220 11.51 -26.74 -2.71
N ASN A 221 12.55 -27.09 -3.44
CA ASN A 221 13.89 -26.55 -3.20
C ASN A 221 14.35 -25.78 -4.44
N GLU A 222 14.41 -24.45 -4.31
CA GLU A 222 14.83 -23.55 -5.35
C GLU A 222 15.99 -22.71 -4.84
N ASP A 223 17.09 -22.68 -5.61
CA ASP A 223 18.33 -21.94 -5.28
C ASP A 223 18.91 -22.29 -3.89
N GLY A 224 18.76 -23.56 -3.46
CA GLY A 224 19.22 -24.03 -2.15
C GLY A 224 18.36 -23.59 -0.97
N LEU A 225 17.17 -23.04 -1.23
CA LEU A 225 16.18 -22.65 -0.23
C LEU A 225 14.98 -23.57 -0.28
N GLU A 226 14.74 -24.29 0.81
CA GLU A 226 13.53 -25.10 0.99
C GLU A 226 12.36 -24.17 1.31
N GLN A 227 11.26 -24.31 0.55
CA GLN A 227 10.08 -23.44 0.63
C GLN A 227 8.81 -24.23 0.36
N HIS A 228 7.74 -23.82 0.99
CA HIS A 228 6.39 -24.29 0.74
C HIS A 228 5.77 -23.44 -0.37
N LEU A 229 5.52 -24.04 -1.52
CA LEU A 229 4.80 -23.41 -2.64
C LEU A 229 3.31 -23.74 -2.45
N VAL A 230 2.51 -22.70 -2.23
CA VAL A 230 1.05 -22.75 -2.17
C VAL A 230 0.49 -22.08 -3.42
N VAL A 231 -0.31 -22.84 -4.17
CA VAL A 231 -0.97 -22.34 -5.39
C VAL A 231 -2.46 -22.30 -5.12
N THR A 232 -3.12 -21.20 -5.48
CA THR A 232 -4.57 -21.06 -5.38
C THR A 232 -5.19 -20.85 -6.74
N PHE A 233 -6.44 -21.30 -6.90
CA PHE A 233 -7.29 -21.06 -8.05
C PHE A 233 -8.66 -20.57 -7.61
N SER A 234 -9.21 -19.56 -8.30
CA SER A 234 -10.62 -19.17 -8.16
C SER A 234 -11.19 -18.64 -9.47
N PHE A 235 -12.46 -18.90 -9.74
CA PHE A 235 -13.18 -18.40 -10.91
C PHE A 235 -13.30 -16.86 -10.86
N GLN A 236 -13.54 -16.29 -9.69
CA GLN A 236 -13.59 -14.84 -9.50
C GLN A 236 -12.27 -14.16 -9.91
N TYR A 237 -11.12 -14.74 -9.52
CA TYR A 237 -9.81 -14.20 -9.90
C TYR A 237 -9.50 -14.42 -11.38
N ARG A 238 -9.94 -15.55 -11.95
CA ARG A 238 -9.87 -15.82 -13.39
C ARG A 238 -10.57 -14.71 -14.20
N ASP A 239 -11.81 -14.41 -13.85
CA ASP A 239 -12.61 -13.39 -14.54
C ASP A 239 -12.02 -11.99 -14.36
N TYR A 240 -11.48 -11.69 -13.19
CA TYR A 240 -10.75 -10.46 -12.96
C TYR A 240 -9.53 -10.33 -13.89
N MET A 241 -8.72 -11.38 -14.02
CA MET A 241 -7.55 -11.41 -14.91
C MET A 241 -7.94 -11.30 -16.39
N ARG A 242 -8.98 -12.02 -16.81
CA ARG A 242 -9.56 -11.92 -18.17
C ARG A 242 -9.99 -10.48 -18.48
N LYS A 243 -10.69 -9.83 -17.57
CA LYS A 243 -11.14 -8.44 -17.73
C LYS A 243 -9.95 -7.47 -17.87
N ILE A 244 -8.88 -7.66 -17.11
CA ILE A 244 -7.65 -6.86 -17.24
C ILE A 244 -7.01 -7.09 -18.59
N ARG A 245 -6.83 -8.37 -19.01
CA ARG A 245 -6.21 -8.73 -20.28
C ARG A 245 -7.02 -8.16 -21.47
N ASN A 246 -8.34 -8.31 -21.47
CA ASN A 246 -9.20 -7.79 -22.54
C ASN A 246 -9.06 -6.27 -22.70
N ARG A 247 -9.02 -5.52 -21.60
CA ARG A 247 -8.75 -4.07 -21.64
C ARG A 247 -7.36 -3.73 -22.20
N GLN A 248 -6.37 -4.60 -21.99
CA GLN A 248 -5.04 -4.40 -22.55
C GLN A 248 -4.98 -4.77 -24.03
N LEU A 249 -5.72 -5.79 -24.47
CA LEU A 249 -5.88 -6.15 -25.87
C LEU A 249 -6.59 -5.04 -26.66
N GLU A 250 -7.70 -4.50 -26.15
CA GLU A 250 -8.39 -3.32 -26.74
C GLU A 250 -7.44 -2.12 -26.92
N ARG A 251 -6.53 -1.91 -25.97
CA ARG A 251 -5.50 -0.85 -26.09
C ARG A 251 -4.42 -1.20 -27.09
N ALA A 252 -4.06 -2.48 -27.21
CA ALA A 252 -3.11 -2.95 -28.21
C ALA A 252 -3.67 -2.80 -29.61
N GLU A 253 -4.94 -3.13 -29.85
CA GLU A 253 -5.64 -2.92 -31.11
C GLU A 253 -5.59 -1.45 -31.58
N LYS A 254 -5.91 -0.51 -30.66
CA LYS A 254 -5.79 0.93 -30.96
C LYS A 254 -4.37 1.37 -31.28
N LEU A 255 -3.34 0.69 -30.72
CA LEU A 255 -1.93 0.96 -31.05
C LEU A 255 -1.53 0.38 -32.41
N VAL A 256 -2.14 -0.74 -32.82
CA VAL A 256 -1.96 -1.32 -34.16
C VAL A 256 -2.51 -0.38 -35.23
N GLU A 257 -3.66 0.25 -34.97
CA GLU A 257 -4.25 1.26 -35.87
C GLU A 257 -3.39 2.52 -36.02
N ASN A 258 -2.58 2.87 -34.98
CA ASN A 258 -1.71 4.05 -34.96
C ASN A 258 -0.24 3.69 -34.64
N PRO A 259 0.53 3.12 -35.59
CA PRO A 259 1.85 2.54 -35.36
C PRO A 259 2.96 3.51 -34.90
N SER A 260 2.80 4.82 -35.07
CA SER A 260 3.80 5.84 -34.72
C SER A 260 4.18 5.86 -33.21
N SER A 261 3.38 5.21 -32.34
CA SER A 261 3.58 5.18 -30.88
C SER A 261 4.23 3.89 -30.34
N LEU A 262 4.75 2.99 -31.20
CA LEU A 262 5.18 1.64 -30.84
C LEU A 262 6.62 1.52 -30.27
N ASN A 263 7.32 2.59 -30.02
CA ASN A 263 8.79 2.61 -29.85
C ASN A 263 9.41 1.93 -28.62
N LYS A 264 8.67 1.40 -27.61
CA LYS A 264 9.27 0.64 -26.48
C LYS A 264 8.26 -0.37 -25.87
N LYS A 265 8.70 -1.63 -25.69
CA LYS A 265 7.95 -2.67 -24.96
C LYS A 265 8.33 -2.66 -23.47
N ARG A 266 7.34 -2.72 -22.56
CA ARG A 266 7.51 -2.95 -21.12
C ARG A 266 6.76 -4.23 -20.72
N PRO A 267 7.14 -4.95 -19.64
CA PRO A 267 6.55 -6.24 -19.27
C PRO A 267 5.02 -6.23 -19.15
N ASN A 268 4.42 -5.16 -18.66
CA ASN A 268 2.96 -5.01 -18.51
C ASN A 268 2.36 -4.00 -19.50
N ASP A 269 3.07 -3.67 -20.57
CA ASP A 269 2.61 -2.76 -21.62
C ASP A 269 1.68 -3.54 -22.58
N PRO A 270 0.52 -2.99 -22.99
CA PRO A 270 -0.29 -3.54 -24.06
C PRO A 270 0.49 -3.90 -25.33
N LYS A 271 1.58 -3.20 -25.59
CA LYS A 271 2.48 -3.47 -26.73
C LYS A 271 3.09 -4.88 -26.75
N ARG A 272 3.08 -5.63 -25.62
CA ARG A 272 3.55 -7.02 -25.60
C ARG A 272 2.65 -7.95 -26.44
N PHE A 273 1.41 -7.58 -26.63
CA PHE A 273 0.46 -8.29 -27.50
C PHE A 273 0.58 -7.88 -28.98
N ILE A 274 1.59 -7.09 -29.34
CA ILE A 274 1.78 -6.64 -30.72
C ILE A 274 3.02 -7.32 -31.31
N ARG A 275 2.79 -8.11 -32.36
CA ARG A 275 3.84 -8.67 -33.22
C ARG A 275 4.17 -7.64 -34.30
N GLN A 276 5.45 -7.40 -34.53
CA GLN A 276 5.95 -6.50 -35.57
C GLN A 276 6.53 -7.35 -36.71
N ASN A 277 5.80 -7.44 -37.81
CA ASN A 277 6.24 -8.20 -38.99
C ASN A 277 6.82 -7.25 -40.06
N HIS A 278 7.89 -7.69 -40.69
CA HIS A 278 8.49 -7.01 -41.83
C HIS A 278 8.12 -7.67 -43.18
N CYS A 279 7.13 -8.59 -43.15
CA CYS A 279 6.62 -9.27 -44.32
C CYS A 279 5.13 -9.04 -44.44
N THR A 280 4.65 -8.99 -45.70
CA THR A 280 3.21 -9.00 -46.01
C THR A 280 2.61 -10.38 -45.74
N SER A 281 1.27 -10.50 -45.75
CA SER A 281 0.56 -11.79 -45.66
C SER A 281 0.97 -12.79 -46.73
N ASP A 282 1.44 -12.30 -47.91
CA ASP A 282 1.87 -13.09 -49.04
C ASP A 282 3.38 -13.45 -49.00
N GLY A 283 4.06 -13.09 -47.89
CA GLY A 283 5.46 -13.46 -47.66
C GLY A 283 6.49 -12.52 -48.32
N GLU A 284 6.09 -11.42 -48.92
CA GLU A 284 7.01 -10.42 -49.47
C GLU A 284 7.58 -9.52 -48.36
N ILE A 285 8.85 -9.11 -48.50
CA ILE A 285 9.48 -8.17 -47.57
C ILE A 285 8.82 -6.82 -47.68
N ALA A 286 8.24 -6.32 -46.60
CA ALA A 286 7.58 -5.02 -46.56
C ALA A 286 8.59 -3.91 -46.21
N ASP A 287 8.58 -2.82 -46.94
CA ASP A 287 9.35 -1.60 -46.64
C ASP A 287 8.93 -0.92 -45.35
N LYS A 288 7.73 -1.23 -44.88
CA LYS A 288 7.16 -0.71 -43.63
C LYS A 288 6.80 -1.86 -42.70
N MET A 289 7.11 -1.67 -41.41
CA MET A 289 6.67 -2.56 -40.35
C MET A 289 5.15 -2.64 -40.26
N ILE A 290 4.60 -3.85 -40.32
CA ILE A 290 3.18 -4.12 -40.16
C ILE A 290 2.95 -4.68 -38.78
N PRO A 291 2.34 -3.92 -37.84
CA PRO A 291 1.95 -4.42 -36.55
C PRO A 291 0.66 -5.26 -36.62
N SER A 292 0.60 -6.35 -35.89
CA SER A 292 -0.58 -7.18 -35.71
C SER A 292 -0.70 -7.64 -34.25
N ILE A 293 -1.89 -8.06 -33.83
CA ILE A 293 -2.06 -8.68 -32.52
C ILE A 293 -1.39 -10.05 -32.53
N ASP A 294 -0.65 -10.32 -31.46
CA ASP A 294 0.01 -11.60 -31.20
C ASP A 294 -0.92 -12.50 -30.36
N GLU A 295 -1.73 -13.29 -31.05
CA GLU A 295 -2.70 -14.19 -30.42
C GLU A 295 -2.02 -15.31 -29.62
N ASP A 296 -0.81 -15.73 -30.02
CA ASP A 296 -0.04 -16.75 -29.29
C ASP A 296 0.30 -16.27 -27.89
N VAL A 297 0.72 -15.00 -27.75
CA VAL A 297 1.01 -14.37 -26.46
C VAL A 297 -0.27 -14.23 -25.62
N ALA A 298 -1.38 -13.85 -26.23
CA ALA A 298 -2.66 -13.72 -25.54
C ALA A 298 -3.15 -15.07 -24.99
N THR A 299 -3.08 -16.13 -25.81
CA THR A 299 -3.45 -17.50 -25.43
C THR A 299 -2.53 -18.06 -24.34
N GLU A 300 -1.21 -17.85 -24.46
CA GLU A 300 -0.28 -18.29 -23.41
C GLU A 300 -0.53 -17.56 -22.08
N GLU A 301 -0.88 -16.28 -22.10
CA GLU A 301 -1.24 -15.54 -20.88
C GLU A 301 -2.55 -16.04 -20.26
N GLU A 302 -3.51 -16.49 -21.08
CA GLU A 302 -4.80 -17.02 -20.60
C GLU A 302 -4.65 -18.26 -19.74
N ARG A 303 -3.66 -19.10 -19.99
CA ARG A 303 -3.38 -20.31 -19.21
C ARG A 303 -3.15 -20.04 -17.72
N TYR A 304 -2.75 -18.83 -17.37
CA TYR A 304 -2.47 -18.43 -15.98
C TYR A 304 -3.65 -17.75 -15.28
N ASP A 305 -4.77 -17.56 -15.96
CA ASP A 305 -5.94 -16.91 -15.40
C ASP A 305 -6.56 -17.71 -14.25
N GLY A 306 -6.82 -17.06 -13.15
CA GLY A 306 -7.37 -17.66 -11.94
C GLY A 306 -6.32 -18.26 -11.00
N PHE A 307 -5.08 -18.44 -11.45
CA PHE A 307 -4.01 -19.00 -10.65
C PHE A 307 -3.18 -17.93 -9.95
N TYR A 308 -2.91 -18.17 -8.68
CA TYR A 308 -2.07 -17.31 -7.86
C TYR A 308 -1.16 -18.17 -6.99
N ALA A 309 0.09 -17.78 -6.80
CA ALA A 309 1.03 -18.57 -6.03
C ALA A 309 1.77 -17.75 -4.97
N VAL A 310 2.07 -18.41 -3.87
CA VAL A 310 2.83 -17.90 -2.73
C VAL A 310 3.95 -18.88 -2.39
N CYS A 311 5.14 -18.36 -2.07
CA CYS A 311 6.21 -19.13 -1.46
C CYS A 311 6.43 -18.68 -0.01
N THR A 312 6.68 -19.64 0.87
CA THR A 312 6.91 -19.39 2.30
C THR A 312 7.83 -20.44 2.89
N ASN A 313 8.46 -20.16 4.02
CA ASN A 313 9.11 -21.13 4.89
C ASN A 313 8.32 -21.39 6.18
N LEU A 314 7.02 -21.08 6.19
CA LEU A 314 6.10 -21.43 7.26
C LEU A 314 5.67 -22.89 7.15
N GLU A 315 5.53 -23.51 8.30
CA GLU A 315 4.95 -24.85 8.48
C GLU A 315 3.48 -24.77 8.94
N ASP A 316 2.92 -23.55 8.99
CA ASP A 316 1.51 -23.31 9.30
C ASP A 316 0.60 -23.93 8.22
N ASP A 317 -0.68 -24.13 8.55
CA ASP A 317 -1.67 -24.62 7.60
C ASP A 317 -1.87 -23.65 6.42
N VAL A 318 -2.31 -24.21 5.29
CA VAL A 318 -2.47 -23.45 4.04
C VAL A 318 -3.47 -22.29 4.19
N ALA A 319 -4.54 -22.46 4.99
CA ALA A 319 -5.53 -21.42 5.22
C ALA A 319 -4.90 -20.20 5.91
N THR A 320 -4.04 -20.43 6.89
CA THR A 320 -3.28 -19.38 7.57
C THR A 320 -2.35 -18.66 6.60
N ILE A 321 -1.61 -19.38 5.75
CA ILE A 321 -0.70 -18.80 4.75
C ILE A 321 -1.47 -17.93 3.75
N ILE A 322 -2.59 -18.41 3.24
CA ILE A 322 -3.47 -17.66 2.32
C ILE A 322 -4.00 -16.40 3.01
N SER A 323 -4.49 -16.50 4.25
CA SER A 323 -5.01 -15.37 5.02
C SER A 323 -3.95 -14.29 5.25
N ILE A 324 -2.70 -14.68 5.55
CA ILE A 324 -1.59 -13.74 5.68
C ILE A 324 -1.41 -12.96 4.37
N ASN A 325 -1.31 -13.66 3.24
CA ASN A 325 -1.10 -13.00 1.96
C ASN A 325 -2.28 -12.11 1.53
N GLN A 326 -3.51 -12.53 1.81
CA GLN A 326 -4.71 -11.75 1.48
C GLN A 326 -4.75 -10.38 2.15
N LYS A 327 -4.27 -10.25 3.38
CA LYS A 327 -4.26 -8.96 4.12
C LYS A 327 -3.25 -7.95 3.57
N ARG A 328 -2.41 -8.30 2.62
CA ARG A 328 -1.41 -7.40 2.02
C ARG A 328 -2.02 -6.14 1.39
N TRP A 329 -3.28 -6.17 0.93
CA TRP A 329 -3.94 -4.99 0.37
C TRP A 329 -3.97 -3.79 1.32
N GLN A 330 -3.89 -4.00 2.64
CA GLN A 330 -3.92 -2.91 3.62
C GLN A 330 -2.72 -1.96 3.52
N ILE A 331 -1.56 -2.44 3.04
CA ILE A 331 -0.41 -1.55 2.85
C ILE A 331 -0.60 -0.67 1.59
N GLU A 332 -1.24 -1.20 0.56
CA GLU A 332 -1.63 -0.43 -0.63
C GLU A 332 -2.63 0.67 -0.25
N GLU A 333 -3.57 0.36 0.66
CA GLU A 333 -4.52 1.32 1.23
C GLU A 333 -3.79 2.42 2.04
N CYS A 334 -2.78 2.07 2.84
CA CYS A 334 -1.93 3.06 3.52
C CYS A 334 -1.30 4.05 2.54
N PHE A 335 -0.76 3.55 1.41
CA PHE A 335 -0.21 4.42 0.38
C PHE A 335 -1.29 5.26 -0.32
N ARG A 336 -2.47 4.69 -0.56
CA ARG A 336 -3.59 5.42 -1.15
C ARG A 336 -4.00 6.59 -0.26
N ILE A 337 -4.18 6.36 1.05
CA ILE A 337 -4.53 7.42 2.02
C ILE A 337 -3.46 8.51 2.03
N MET A 338 -2.18 8.15 2.09
CA MET A 338 -1.10 9.14 2.05
C MET A 338 -1.13 9.99 0.77
N LYS A 339 -1.36 9.36 -0.38
CA LYS A 339 -1.32 10.02 -1.68
C LYS A 339 -2.56 10.88 -1.95
N SER A 340 -3.75 10.37 -1.63
CA SER A 340 -5.04 11.00 -1.94
C SER A 340 -5.51 11.89 -0.81
N GLU A 341 -5.77 11.31 0.37
CA GLU A 341 -6.40 12.03 1.48
C GLU A 341 -5.42 13.05 2.09
N PHE A 342 -4.18 12.64 2.35
CA PHE A 342 -3.19 13.52 2.94
C PHE A 342 -2.42 14.36 1.92
N GLN A 343 -2.66 14.19 0.63
CA GLN A 343 -1.97 14.93 -0.44
C GLN A 343 -0.45 14.99 -0.19
N ALA A 344 0.16 13.82 0.13
CA ALA A 344 1.60 13.75 0.37
C ALA A 344 2.41 14.06 -0.89
N ARG A 345 1.76 14.18 -2.04
CA ARG A 345 2.29 14.56 -3.36
C ARG A 345 1.34 15.52 -4.08
N PRO A 346 1.84 16.40 -4.98
CA PRO A 346 3.26 16.68 -5.24
C PRO A 346 3.96 17.30 -4.03
N VAL A 347 5.28 17.05 -3.92
CA VAL A 347 6.08 17.57 -2.80
C VAL A 347 6.77 18.87 -3.25
N TYR A 348 6.49 19.97 -2.55
CA TYR A 348 7.02 21.31 -2.88
C TYR A 348 8.24 21.72 -2.02
N LEU A 349 9.00 20.73 -1.54
CA LEU A 349 10.21 20.94 -0.74
C LEU A 349 11.44 20.51 -1.53
N SER A 350 12.55 21.23 -1.38
CA SER A 350 13.78 20.96 -2.13
C SER A 350 14.87 20.30 -1.27
N ARG A 351 15.00 20.68 0.00
CA ARG A 351 16.04 20.12 0.89
C ARG A 351 15.67 18.73 1.37
N LYS A 352 16.62 17.79 1.32
CA LYS A 352 16.44 16.39 1.74
C LYS A 352 15.89 16.25 3.16
N ASP A 353 16.43 17.02 4.12
CA ASP A 353 15.96 17.03 5.51
C ASP A 353 14.48 17.45 5.62
N ARG A 354 14.07 18.47 4.89
CA ARG A 354 12.67 18.94 4.88
C ARG A 354 11.74 17.96 4.18
N ILE A 355 12.20 17.30 3.11
CA ILE A 355 11.48 16.23 2.43
C ILE A 355 11.28 15.06 3.42
N THR A 356 12.33 14.62 4.11
CA THR A 356 12.25 13.57 5.13
C THR A 356 11.23 13.93 6.21
N ALA A 357 11.30 15.14 6.76
CA ALA A 357 10.36 15.60 7.79
C ALA A 357 8.91 15.70 7.29
N HIS A 358 8.70 16.01 6.01
CA HIS A 358 7.38 15.98 5.40
C HIS A 358 6.80 14.57 5.45
N PHE A 359 7.58 13.55 5.07
CA PHE A 359 7.14 12.16 5.11
C PHE A 359 6.99 11.62 6.53
N ILE A 360 7.81 12.05 7.50
CA ILE A 360 7.59 11.79 8.93
C ILE A 360 6.21 12.34 9.36
N THR A 361 5.89 13.56 8.95
CA THR A 361 4.59 14.17 9.25
C THR A 361 3.43 13.37 8.64
N CYS A 362 3.55 12.94 7.38
CA CYS A 362 2.53 12.12 6.72
C CYS A 362 2.42 10.72 7.34
N PHE A 363 3.54 10.11 7.68
CA PHE A 363 3.60 8.81 8.36
C PHE A 363 2.95 8.84 9.74
N THR A 364 3.24 9.87 10.54
CA THR A 364 2.61 10.04 11.86
C THR A 364 1.12 10.30 11.73
N ALA A 365 0.71 11.12 10.77
CA ALA A 365 -0.70 11.35 10.46
C ALA A 365 -1.42 10.05 10.06
N LEU A 366 -0.73 9.19 9.28
CA LEU A 366 -1.26 7.88 8.90
C LEU A 366 -1.44 6.95 10.11
N ILE A 367 -0.49 6.90 11.03
CA ILE A 367 -0.63 6.12 12.28
C ILE A 367 -1.84 6.61 13.08
N LEU A 368 -1.96 7.92 13.30
CA LEU A 368 -3.09 8.50 14.03
C LEU A 368 -4.43 8.17 13.35
N TYR A 369 -4.48 8.31 12.04
CA TYR A 369 -5.67 7.99 11.25
C TYR A 369 -6.02 6.50 11.35
N ARG A 370 -5.06 5.57 11.18
CA ARG A 370 -5.29 4.13 11.27
C ARG A 370 -5.77 3.71 12.66
N ILE A 371 -5.23 4.34 13.73
CA ILE A 371 -5.71 4.13 15.10
C ILE A 371 -7.16 4.63 15.25
N LEU A 372 -7.49 5.79 14.71
CA LEU A 372 -8.86 6.32 14.72
C LEU A 372 -9.82 5.37 13.99
N GLU A 373 -9.47 4.94 12.79
CA GLU A 373 -10.25 4.02 11.99
C GLU A 373 -10.52 2.69 12.73
N LYS A 374 -9.50 2.12 13.40
CA LYS A 374 -9.63 0.94 14.25
C LYS A 374 -10.61 1.18 15.43
N LYS A 375 -10.49 2.31 16.11
CA LYS A 375 -11.40 2.66 17.20
C LYS A 375 -12.85 2.86 16.74
N LEU A 376 -13.06 3.25 15.48
CA LEU A 376 -14.39 3.36 14.86
C LEU A 376 -14.94 2.02 14.33
N GLY A 377 -14.14 0.93 14.41
CA GLY A 377 -14.54 -0.41 14.00
C GLY A 377 -14.42 -0.65 12.48
N GLU A 378 -13.61 0.14 11.77
CA GLU A 378 -13.33 0.00 10.32
C GLU A 378 -14.59 0.01 9.43
N SER A 379 -15.67 0.64 9.90
CA SER A 379 -16.97 0.66 9.21
C SER A 379 -17.18 1.83 8.27
N TYR A 380 -16.23 2.75 8.20
CA TYR A 380 -16.32 3.99 7.43
C TYR A 380 -15.12 4.17 6.51
N THR A 381 -15.34 4.79 5.35
CA THR A 381 -14.26 5.08 4.41
C THR A 381 -13.36 6.23 4.90
N ALA A 382 -12.10 6.26 4.49
CA ALA A 382 -11.16 7.33 4.82
C ALA A 382 -11.70 8.72 4.43
N GLU A 383 -12.28 8.82 3.24
CA GLU A 383 -12.91 10.05 2.77
C GLU A 383 -14.03 10.51 3.69
N SER A 384 -14.93 9.62 4.12
CA SER A 384 -16.05 9.97 4.99
C SER A 384 -15.59 10.44 6.37
N ILE A 385 -14.61 9.76 6.98
CA ILE A 385 -14.05 10.13 8.28
C ILE A 385 -13.39 11.52 8.20
N ILE A 386 -12.52 11.74 7.23
CA ILE A 386 -11.78 13.00 7.09
C ILE A 386 -12.74 14.16 6.76
N ARG A 387 -13.72 13.93 5.90
CA ARG A 387 -14.76 14.92 5.58
C ARG A 387 -15.56 15.30 6.81
N THR A 388 -16.05 14.34 7.58
CA THR A 388 -16.80 14.60 8.81
C THR A 388 -15.97 15.39 9.82
N LEU A 389 -14.70 14.99 10.07
CA LEU A 389 -13.81 15.74 10.96
C LEU A 389 -13.56 17.19 10.49
N LYS A 390 -13.53 17.41 9.18
CA LYS A 390 -13.38 18.75 8.58
C LYS A 390 -14.64 19.60 8.72
N GLU A 391 -15.81 18.98 8.67
CA GLU A 391 -17.12 19.62 8.76
C GLU A 391 -17.56 19.87 10.20
N MET A 392 -16.97 19.21 11.20
CA MET A 392 -17.27 19.42 12.62
C MET A 392 -16.76 20.78 13.12
N ASN A 393 -17.32 21.86 12.57
CA ASN A 393 -17.01 23.23 12.93
C ASN A 393 -17.87 23.71 14.11
N MET A 394 -17.37 24.70 14.85
CA MET A 394 -18.06 25.33 15.96
C MET A 394 -17.97 26.85 15.83
N LEU A 395 -19.12 27.52 15.92
CA LEU A 395 -19.20 28.97 16.00
C LEU A 395 -18.91 29.40 17.45
N ILE A 396 -18.07 30.40 17.63
CA ILE A 396 -17.80 31.00 18.93
C ILE A 396 -18.89 32.02 19.25
N ALA A 397 -19.70 31.78 20.28
CA ALA A 397 -20.65 32.70 20.81
C ALA A 397 -20.03 33.44 22.02
N PRO A 398 -19.65 34.73 21.90
CA PRO A 398 -18.95 35.45 22.96
C PRO A 398 -19.80 35.48 24.26
N GLY A 399 -19.20 35.01 25.37
CA GLY A 399 -19.87 34.96 26.66
C GLY A 399 -20.69 33.68 26.92
N GLU A 400 -21.15 33.00 25.87
CA GLU A 400 -22.05 31.82 25.97
C GLU A 400 -21.22 30.52 25.84
N GLY A 401 -20.40 30.36 24.80
CA GLY A 401 -19.65 29.15 24.53
C GLY A 401 -19.45 28.88 23.05
N TYR A 402 -19.73 27.66 22.62
CA TYR A 402 -19.54 27.19 21.26
C TYR A 402 -20.80 26.55 20.74
N ILE A 403 -21.20 26.92 19.53
CA ILE A 403 -22.42 26.41 18.85
C ILE A 403 -21.92 25.48 17.74
N PRO A 404 -22.27 24.18 17.71
CA PRO A 404 -21.91 23.27 16.62
C PRO A 404 -22.61 23.70 15.32
N GLU A 405 -21.82 23.77 14.23
CA GLU A 405 -22.30 24.09 12.87
C GLU A 405 -22.34 22.85 11.97
N TYR A 406 -22.35 21.65 12.53
CA TYR A 406 -22.37 20.41 11.77
C TYR A 406 -23.65 19.61 12.02
N THR A 407 -24.05 18.84 11.01
CA THR A 407 -25.22 17.96 11.11
C THR A 407 -24.84 16.66 11.81
N ARG A 408 -25.68 16.22 12.73
CA ARG A 408 -25.55 14.92 13.38
C ARG A 408 -25.73 13.78 12.38
N THR A 409 -24.83 12.81 12.42
CA THR A 409 -24.82 11.60 11.58
C THR A 409 -24.40 10.40 12.41
N ASP A 410 -24.59 9.18 11.90
CA ASP A 410 -24.12 7.95 12.57
C ASP A 410 -22.61 8.00 12.86
N LEU A 411 -21.82 8.60 11.96
CA LEU A 411 -20.40 8.76 12.16
C LEU A 411 -20.06 9.77 13.27
N THR A 412 -20.76 10.89 13.36
CA THR A 412 -20.55 11.85 14.47
C THR A 412 -20.94 11.24 15.81
N ASP A 413 -22.04 10.46 15.85
CA ASP A 413 -22.46 9.73 17.05
C ASP A 413 -21.40 8.71 17.44
N LYS A 414 -20.91 7.92 16.48
CA LYS A 414 -19.85 6.95 16.72
C LYS A 414 -18.55 7.59 17.24
N LEU A 415 -18.18 8.76 16.72
CA LEU A 415 -17.04 9.54 17.23
C LEU A 415 -17.27 9.97 18.69
N HIS A 416 -18.43 10.54 19.02
CA HIS A 416 -18.76 10.96 20.36
C HIS A 416 -18.74 9.80 21.36
N ASP A 417 -19.33 8.66 20.99
CA ASP A 417 -19.39 7.47 21.85
C ASP A 417 -17.99 6.87 22.04
N THR A 418 -17.19 6.81 20.97
CA THR A 418 -15.82 6.26 21.02
C THR A 418 -14.90 7.06 21.92
N PHE A 419 -15.04 8.40 21.94
CA PHE A 419 -14.16 9.27 22.72
C PHE A 419 -14.78 9.75 24.06
N GLY A 420 -16.02 9.39 24.35
CA GLY A 420 -16.67 9.63 25.63
C GLY A 420 -16.99 11.10 25.92
N PHE A 421 -17.15 11.92 24.89
CA PHE A 421 -17.65 13.30 25.01
C PHE A 421 -18.52 13.69 23.83
N ARG A 422 -19.42 14.65 24.03
CA ARG A 422 -20.31 15.15 22.98
C ARG A 422 -20.13 16.66 22.78
N THR A 423 -20.23 17.08 21.54
CA THR A 423 -20.13 18.48 21.11
C THR A 423 -21.28 18.90 20.19
N ASP A 424 -22.36 18.11 20.12
CA ASP A 424 -23.54 18.32 19.27
C ASP A 424 -24.76 18.90 20.04
N TYR A 425 -24.52 19.52 21.20
CA TYR A 425 -25.51 20.29 21.92
C TYR A 425 -25.70 21.67 21.32
N GLU A 426 -26.86 22.31 21.59
CA GLU A 426 -27.15 23.67 21.10
C GLU A 426 -26.04 24.66 21.47
N ILE A 427 -25.59 24.62 22.73
CA ILE A 427 -24.44 25.41 23.20
C ILE A 427 -23.55 24.52 24.07
N VAL A 428 -22.26 24.41 23.68
CA VAL A 428 -21.24 23.76 24.48
C VAL A 428 -20.49 24.83 25.29
N SER A 429 -20.62 24.80 26.59
CA SER A 429 -20.04 25.84 27.46
C SER A 429 -18.47 25.84 27.37
N GLN A 430 -17.90 27.00 27.64
CA GLN A 430 -16.43 27.12 27.72
C GLN A 430 -15.81 26.15 28.75
N ARG A 431 -16.54 25.86 29.84
CA ARG A 431 -16.13 24.92 30.88
C ARG A 431 -16.07 23.49 30.35
N GLU A 432 -17.04 23.08 29.54
CA GLU A 432 -17.09 21.75 28.91
C GLU A 432 -15.95 21.58 27.88
N ILE A 433 -15.75 22.54 27.00
CA ILE A 433 -14.63 22.50 26.04
C ILE A 433 -13.29 22.40 26.79
N LYS A 434 -13.08 23.16 27.88
CA LYS A 434 -11.87 23.05 28.72
C LYS A 434 -11.70 21.66 29.32
N LYS A 435 -12.80 21.01 29.77
CA LYS A 435 -12.75 19.63 30.28
C LYS A 435 -12.34 18.64 29.18
N ILE A 436 -12.96 18.76 28.00
CA ILE A 436 -12.64 17.91 26.83
C ILE A 436 -11.15 18.07 26.49
N LEU A 437 -10.66 19.30 26.29
CA LEU A 437 -9.25 19.57 25.98
C LEU A 437 -8.29 19.09 27.07
N THR A 438 -8.67 19.14 28.33
CA THR A 438 -7.86 18.61 29.44
C THR A 438 -7.83 17.08 29.43
N ALA A 439 -8.96 16.43 29.13
CA ALA A 439 -9.04 14.97 29.02
C ALA A 439 -8.19 14.43 27.85
N THR A 440 -8.14 15.15 26.71
CA THR A 440 -7.35 14.74 25.54
C THR A 440 -5.83 14.94 25.70
N ARG A 441 -5.36 15.57 26.79
CA ARG A 441 -3.93 15.76 27.11
C ARG A 441 -3.36 14.72 28.06
N LYS A 442 -4.21 13.86 28.64
CA LYS A 442 -3.83 12.76 29.53
C LYS A 442 -3.65 11.46 28.73
#